data_7a4839662a9b136f1e680556f122d843
#
_entry.id   7a4839662a9b136f1e680556f122d843
#
_cell.length_a   1.000
_cell.length_b   1.000
_cell.length_c   1.000
_cell.angle_alpha   90.00
_cell.angle_beta   90.00
_cell.angle_gamma   90.00
#
_symmetry.space_group_name_H-M   'P 1'
#
loop_
_entity.id
_entity.type
_entity.pdbx_description
1 polymer ?
#
loop_
_entity_poly.entity_id
_entity_poly.type
_entity_poly.pdbx_seq_one_letter_code
_entity_poly.pdbx_strand_id
1 'polypeptide(L)'
;LKNIQNKIKDFDFLKENLEYIEDLFKIAIKENNEEYFDQLLVETSKLLDISNKSRLENLMSDNADPNNIFLEIHAGAGGTESQDWAEMLTRMYIRWAEKKEAKVLLLQETRGEEAGIKSTTIKIEKEYAYGWLKRESGIHRLVRISPFDSGARRHTSFASIWVYPVVDENINIEIKEKDLRIDTYRSSGA
;
A
#
# COMPACT_ATOMS: atom_id res chain seq x y z
N LEU A 1 3.85 -15.04 -16.98
CA LEU A 1 5.12 -15.14 -17.71
C LEU A 1 5.94 -13.84 -17.63
N LYS A 2 5.36 -12.66 -17.93
CA LYS A 2 6.08 -11.37 -17.92
C LYS A 2 6.70 -11.03 -16.55
N ASN A 3 5.98 -11.29 -15.44
CA ASN A 3 6.47 -11.03 -14.09
C ASN A 3 7.68 -11.91 -13.74
N ILE A 4 7.65 -13.20 -14.10
CA ILE A 4 8.79 -14.12 -13.90
C ILE A 4 10.00 -13.67 -14.71
N GLN A 5 9.79 -13.25 -15.96
CA GLN A 5 10.87 -12.74 -16.81
C GLN A 5 11.52 -11.47 -16.22
N ASN A 6 10.72 -10.56 -15.64
CA ASN A 6 11.24 -9.37 -14.98
C ASN A 6 12.08 -9.75 -13.75
N LYS A 7 11.60 -10.67 -12.92
CA LYS A 7 12.35 -11.14 -11.73
C LYS A 7 13.69 -11.80 -12.11
N ILE A 8 13.72 -12.56 -13.21
CA ILE A 8 14.97 -13.14 -13.71
C ILE A 8 15.94 -12.04 -14.16
N LYS A 9 15.44 -11.05 -14.92
CA LYS A 9 16.27 -9.90 -15.34
C LYS A 9 16.83 -9.11 -14.17
N ASP A 10 15.99 -8.86 -13.14
CA ASP A 10 16.42 -8.14 -11.93
C ASP A 10 17.50 -8.93 -11.18
N PHE A 11 17.37 -10.25 -11.12
CA PHE A 11 18.38 -11.10 -10.50
C PHE A 11 19.70 -11.11 -11.29
N ASP A 12 19.64 -11.26 -12.62
CA ASP A 12 20.81 -11.21 -13.47
C ASP A 12 21.51 -9.86 -13.38
N PHE A 13 20.74 -8.77 -13.40
CA PHE A 13 21.25 -7.43 -13.19
C PHE A 13 21.96 -7.24 -11.83
N LEU A 14 21.36 -7.73 -10.74
CA LEU A 14 21.99 -7.67 -9.42
C LEU A 14 23.30 -8.45 -9.37
N LYS A 15 23.34 -9.63 -10.00
CA LYS A 15 24.52 -10.48 -10.06
C LYS A 15 25.67 -9.81 -10.85
N GLU A 16 25.38 -9.31 -12.04
CA GLU A 16 26.38 -8.65 -12.90
C GLU A 16 26.95 -7.40 -12.23
N ASN A 17 26.09 -6.59 -11.59
CA ASN A 17 26.56 -5.40 -10.89
C ASN A 17 27.36 -5.73 -9.62
N LEU A 18 27.04 -6.83 -8.94
CA LEU A 18 27.84 -7.27 -7.80
C LEU A 18 29.26 -7.68 -8.25
N GLU A 19 29.38 -8.45 -9.33
CA GLU A 19 30.67 -8.84 -9.92
C GLU A 19 31.47 -7.58 -10.35
N TYR A 20 30.81 -6.61 -10.98
CA TYR A 20 31.42 -5.32 -11.34
C TYR A 20 31.96 -4.56 -10.10
N ILE A 21 31.18 -4.45 -9.03
CA ILE A 21 31.58 -3.79 -7.79
C ILE A 21 32.78 -4.50 -7.14
N GLU A 22 32.79 -5.85 -7.15
CA GLU A 22 33.90 -6.63 -6.63
C GLU A 22 35.20 -6.36 -7.40
N ASP A 23 35.13 -6.27 -8.72
CA ASP A 23 36.28 -5.99 -9.55
C ASP A 23 36.77 -4.54 -9.40
N LEU A 24 35.85 -3.58 -9.33
CA LEU A 24 36.17 -2.19 -9.06
C LEU A 24 36.85 -2.03 -7.69
N PHE A 25 36.39 -2.78 -6.68
CA PHE A 25 37.00 -2.78 -5.35
C PHE A 25 38.44 -3.29 -5.36
N LYS A 26 38.72 -4.36 -6.12
CA LYS A 26 40.10 -4.89 -6.30
C LYS A 26 41.02 -3.83 -6.94
N ILE A 27 40.49 -3.09 -7.94
CA ILE A 27 41.25 -2.03 -8.63
C ILE A 27 41.50 -0.85 -7.66
N ALA A 28 40.47 -0.40 -6.93
CA ALA A 28 40.55 0.69 -5.98
C ALA A 28 41.63 0.44 -4.89
N ILE A 29 41.69 -0.80 -4.38
CA ILE A 29 42.72 -1.18 -3.40
C ILE A 29 44.13 -1.14 -4.05
N LYS A 30 44.26 -1.67 -5.27
CA LYS A 30 45.55 -1.78 -5.96
C LYS A 30 46.14 -0.41 -6.32
N GLU A 31 45.29 0.51 -6.73
CA GLU A 31 45.64 1.84 -7.16
C GLU A 31 45.65 2.88 -6.03
N ASN A 32 45.06 2.53 -4.87
CA ASN A 32 44.87 3.39 -3.69
C ASN A 32 44.34 4.78 -4.06
N ASN A 33 43.35 4.82 -4.93
CA ASN A 33 42.76 6.04 -5.46
C ASN A 33 41.41 6.34 -4.77
N GLU A 34 41.32 7.52 -4.13
CA GLU A 34 40.11 7.95 -3.39
C GLU A 34 38.88 8.08 -4.30
N GLU A 35 39.07 8.51 -5.55
CA GLU A 35 37.96 8.66 -6.51
C GLU A 35 37.27 7.34 -6.80
N TYR A 36 38.02 6.24 -6.87
CA TYR A 36 37.45 4.90 -7.03
C TYR A 36 36.68 4.45 -5.78
N PHE A 37 37.09 4.82 -4.60
CA PHE A 37 36.36 4.51 -3.37
C PHE A 37 35.05 5.29 -3.29
N ASP A 38 35.01 6.56 -3.69
CA ASP A 38 33.79 7.36 -3.73
C ASP A 38 32.80 6.78 -4.76
N GLN A 39 33.28 6.39 -5.93
CA GLN A 39 32.47 5.72 -6.94
C GLN A 39 31.89 4.40 -6.42
N LEU A 40 32.67 3.60 -5.74
CA LEU A 40 32.27 2.35 -5.10
C LEU A 40 31.15 2.56 -4.09
N LEU A 41 31.24 3.57 -3.24
CA LEU A 41 30.21 3.89 -2.25
C LEU A 41 28.88 4.21 -2.92
N VAL A 42 28.91 5.01 -3.99
CA VAL A 42 27.72 5.37 -4.74
C VAL A 42 27.08 4.16 -5.40
N GLU A 43 27.85 3.33 -6.11
CA GLU A 43 27.34 2.15 -6.82
C GLU A 43 26.85 1.06 -5.85
N THR A 44 27.57 0.85 -4.75
CA THR A 44 27.15 -0.10 -3.69
C THR A 44 25.83 0.34 -3.05
N SER A 45 25.67 1.64 -2.78
CA SER A 45 24.43 2.17 -2.21
C SER A 45 23.24 1.95 -3.15
N LYS A 46 23.40 2.23 -4.45
CA LYS A 46 22.36 1.96 -5.47
C LYS A 46 21.99 0.47 -5.54
N LEU A 47 23.00 -0.39 -5.55
CA LEU A 47 22.79 -1.84 -5.62
C LEU A 47 22.05 -2.35 -4.36
N LEU A 48 22.40 -1.81 -3.19
CA LEU A 48 21.74 -2.13 -1.93
C LEU A 48 20.25 -1.73 -1.95
N ASP A 49 19.91 -0.56 -2.48
CA ASP A 49 18.54 -0.09 -2.60
C ASP A 49 17.71 -0.98 -3.53
N ILE A 50 18.28 -1.37 -4.67
CA ILE A 50 17.63 -2.30 -5.62
C ILE A 50 17.44 -3.67 -4.98
N SER A 51 18.46 -4.19 -4.28
CA SER A 51 18.40 -5.48 -3.59
C SER A 51 17.33 -5.49 -2.50
N ASN A 52 17.26 -4.44 -1.69
CA ASN A 52 16.23 -4.29 -0.65
C ASN A 52 14.82 -4.23 -1.25
N LYS A 53 14.64 -3.52 -2.36
CA LYS A 53 13.36 -3.48 -3.08
C LYS A 53 12.96 -4.87 -3.58
N SER A 54 13.87 -5.56 -4.26
CA SER A 54 13.63 -6.92 -4.78
C SER A 54 13.32 -7.91 -3.63
N ARG A 55 14.02 -7.80 -2.51
CA ARG A 55 13.76 -8.60 -1.31
C ARG A 55 12.34 -8.39 -0.79
N LEU A 56 11.88 -7.15 -0.69
CA LEU A 56 10.52 -6.82 -0.22
C LEU A 56 9.46 -7.39 -1.18
N GLU A 57 9.64 -7.25 -2.49
CA GLU A 57 8.75 -7.82 -3.51
C GLU A 57 8.68 -9.36 -3.45
N ASN A 58 9.80 -10.01 -3.14
CA ASN A 58 9.84 -11.47 -2.97
C ASN A 58 9.16 -11.95 -1.67
N LEU A 59 9.03 -11.12 -0.64
CA LEU A 59 8.25 -11.41 0.56
C LEU A 59 6.75 -11.34 0.32
N MET A 60 6.31 -10.66 -0.74
CA MET A 60 4.92 -10.57 -1.17
C MET A 60 4.59 -11.77 -2.08
N SER A 61 4.23 -12.91 -1.44
CA SER A 61 4.10 -14.21 -2.12
C SER A 61 2.66 -14.66 -2.38
N ASP A 62 1.67 -13.90 -1.90
CA ASP A 62 0.26 -14.22 -2.15
C ASP A 62 -0.12 -13.93 -3.61
N ASN A 63 -1.00 -14.75 -4.17
CA ASN A 63 -1.44 -14.61 -5.57
C ASN A 63 -2.05 -13.24 -5.88
N ALA A 64 -2.67 -12.58 -4.90
CA ALA A 64 -3.27 -11.27 -5.05
C ALA A 64 -2.29 -10.10 -4.85
N ASP A 65 -1.10 -10.34 -4.26
CA ASP A 65 -0.15 -9.27 -3.93
C ASP A 65 0.25 -8.36 -5.10
N PRO A 66 0.44 -8.87 -6.34
CA PRO A 66 0.78 -8.04 -7.49
C PRO A 66 -0.33 -7.09 -7.95
N ASN A 67 -1.56 -7.29 -7.47
CA ASN A 67 -2.72 -6.59 -8.00
C ASN A 67 -2.78 -5.12 -7.58
N ASN A 68 -3.50 -4.33 -8.39
CA ASN A 68 -4.03 -3.03 -8.02
C ASN A 68 -5.04 -3.17 -6.88
N ILE A 69 -5.44 -2.06 -6.26
CA ILE A 69 -6.38 -2.09 -5.12
C ILE A 69 -7.54 -1.13 -5.29
N PHE A 70 -8.66 -1.50 -4.62
CA PHE A 70 -9.64 -0.57 -4.09
C PHE A 70 -9.36 -0.36 -2.60
N LEU A 71 -9.34 0.90 -2.18
CA LEU A 71 -9.17 1.29 -0.79
C LEU A 71 -10.39 2.09 -0.37
N GLU A 72 -11.09 1.58 0.64
CA GLU A 72 -12.27 2.22 1.22
C GLU A 72 -11.94 2.71 2.62
N ILE A 73 -12.33 3.94 2.91
CA ILE A 73 -12.15 4.56 4.22
C ILE A 73 -13.52 5.05 4.69
N HIS A 74 -13.89 4.67 5.91
CA HIS A 74 -15.13 5.08 6.54
C HIS A 74 -14.86 5.72 7.90
N ALA A 75 -15.47 6.88 8.15
CA ALA A 75 -15.46 7.48 9.47
C ALA A 75 -16.18 6.56 10.45
N GLY A 76 -15.58 6.34 11.61
CA GLY A 76 -16.14 5.55 12.69
C GLY A 76 -16.72 6.41 13.81
N ALA A 77 -16.66 5.92 15.05
CA ALA A 77 -17.11 6.67 16.22
C ALA A 77 -16.22 7.91 16.45
N GLY A 78 -16.84 9.04 16.77
CA GLY A 78 -16.15 10.30 17.06
C GLY A 78 -16.76 11.54 16.38
N GLY A 79 -17.90 11.40 15.68
CA GLY A 79 -18.60 12.53 15.04
C GLY A 79 -17.72 13.26 14.01
N THR A 80 -17.73 14.59 14.01
CA THR A 80 -16.94 15.44 13.10
C THR A 80 -15.44 15.13 13.15
N GLU A 81 -14.90 14.82 14.33
CA GLU A 81 -13.50 14.44 14.52
C GLU A 81 -13.12 13.17 13.76
N SER A 82 -14.02 12.15 13.72
CA SER A 82 -13.77 10.92 12.96
C SER A 82 -13.84 11.15 11.45
N GLN A 83 -14.68 12.08 11.00
CA GLN A 83 -14.77 12.47 9.59
C GLN A 83 -13.50 13.21 9.13
N ASP A 84 -12.96 14.10 9.97
CA ASP A 84 -11.67 14.74 9.70
C ASP A 84 -10.53 13.72 9.70
N TRP A 85 -10.54 12.74 10.62
CA TRP A 85 -9.57 11.65 10.62
C TRP A 85 -9.62 10.82 9.34
N ALA A 86 -10.81 10.48 8.85
CA ALA A 86 -10.96 9.77 7.57
C ALA A 86 -10.39 10.56 6.39
N GLU A 87 -10.57 11.89 6.36
CA GLU A 87 -9.97 12.76 5.35
C GLU A 87 -8.44 12.81 5.47
N MET A 88 -7.91 12.88 6.69
CA MET A 88 -6.45 12.82 6.91
C MET A 88 -5.85 11.51 6.39
N LEU A 89 -6.49 10.37 6.67
CA LEU A 89 -6.08 9.07 6.17
C LEU A 89 -6.13 9.01 4.64
N THR A 90 -7.20 9.52 4.04
CA THR A 90 -7.34 9.59 2.57
C THR A 90 -6.17 10.36 1.96
N ARG A 91 -5.85 11.54 2.49
CA ARG A 91 -4.69 12.33 2.04
C ARG A 91 -3.37 11.60 2.25
N MET A 92 -3.22 10.87 3.35
CA MET A 92 -2.02 10.08 3.63
C MET A 92 -1.79 9.01 2.56
N TYR A 93 -2.83 8.23 2.21
CA TYR A 93 -2.72 7.18 1.20
C TYR A 93 -2.54 7.73 -0.21
N ILE A 94 -3.19 8.85 -0.56
CA ILE A 94 -2.96 9.52 -1.84
C ILE A 94 -1.50 9.96 -1.96
N ARG A 95 -0.94 10.61 -0.94
CA ARG A 95 0.47 11.04 -0.94
C ARG A 95 1.45 9.86 -0.97
N TRP A 96 1.11 8.76 -0.27
CA TRP A 96 1.89 7.54 -0.36
C TRP A 96 1.90 6.98 -1.80
N ALA A 97 0.74 6.94 -2.44
CA ALA A 97 0.60 6.48 -3.81
C ALA A 97 1.38 7.36 -4.79
N GLU A 98 1.28 8.69 -4.67
CA GLU A 98 2.05 9.66 -5.46
C GLU A 98 3.56 9.46 -5.30
N LYS A 99 4.05 9.31 -4.06
CA LYS A 99 5.47 9.02 -3.77
C LYS A 99 5.94 7.71 -4.40
N LYS A 100 5.02 6.76 -4.58
CA LYS A 100 5.30 5.48 -5.25
C LYS A 100 5.04 5.52 -6.75
N GLU A 101 4.74 6.70 -7.33
CA GLU A 101 4.41 6.89 -8.75
C GLU A 101 3.22 6.01 -9.18
N ALA A 102 2.26 5.83 -8.29
CA ALA A 102 1.03 5.11 -8.55
C ALA A 102 -0.05 6.04 -9.10
N LYS A 103 -0.88 5.53 -10.00
CA LYS A 103 -2.05 6.27 -10.46
C LYS A 103 -3.19 6.11 -9.46
N VAL A 104 -3.77 7.23 -9.04
CA VAL A 104 -4.90 7.25 -8.09
C VAL A 104 -6.15 7.75 -8.82
N LEU A 105 -7.25 7.02 -8.63
CA LEU A 105 -8.57 7.38 -9.14
C LEU A 105 -9.54 7.47 -7.96
N LEU A 106 -10.12 8.63 -7.73
CA LEU A 106 -11.22 8.80 -6.79
C LEU A 106 -12.49 8.25 -7.45
N LEU A 107 -13.10 7.22 -6.86
CA LEU A 107 -14.31 6.59 -7.38
C LEU A 107 -15.56 7.17 -6.73
N GLN A 108 -15.52 7.32 -5.42
CA GLN A 108 -16.63 7.82 -4.62
C GLN A 108 -16.12 8.59 -3.42
N GLU A 109 -16.82 9.68 -3.07
CA GLU A 109 -16.56 10.46 -1.85
C GLU A 109 -17.89 10.97 -1.30
N THR A 110 -18.10 10.75 -0.01
CA THR A 110 -19.24 11.31 0.73
C THR A 110 -18.69 12.23 1.80
N ARG A 111 -18.89 13.53 1.66
CA ARG A 111 -18.39 14.54 2.60
C ARG A 111 -19.17 14.54 3.91
N GLY A 112 -18.49 14.98 4.96
CA GLY A 112 -19.13 15.33 6.23
C GLY A 112 -20.00 16.56 6.11
N GLU A 113 -20.90 16.75 7.06
CA GLU A 113 -21.78 17.93 7.09
C GLU A 113 -21.04 19.20 7.53
N GLU A 114 -20.15 19.07 8.49
CA GLU A 114 -19.37 20.20 9.04
C GLU A 114 -17.91 20.18 8.55
N ALA A 115 -17.28 19.02 8.56
CA ALA A 115 -15.89 18.84 8.13
C ALA A 115 -15.61 17.40 7.75
N GLY A 116 -14.51 17.17 7.01
CA GLY A 116 -14.00 15.86 6.70
C GLY A 116 -14.86 15.04 5.74
N ILE A 117 -14.68 13.74 5.78
CA ILE A 117 -15.28 12.75 4.86
C ILE A 117 -15.98 11.67 5.67
N LYS A 118 -17.25 11.36 5.34
CA LYS A 118 -17.99 10.20 5.90
C LYS A 118 -17.44 8.89 5.35
N SER A 119 -17.22 8.85 4.04
CA SER A 119 -16.63 7.69 3.35
C SER A 119 -15.94 8.11 2.06
N THR A 120 -14.94 7.36 1.67
CA THR A 120 -14.30 7.50 0.36
C THR A 120 -13.84 6.15 -0.16
N THR A 121 -13.90 5.99 -1.48
CA THR A 121 -13.37 4.83 -2.21
C THR A 121 -12.42 5.34 -3.28
N ILE A 122 -11.18 4.92 -3.20
CA ILE A 122 -10.15 5.21 -4.18
C ILE A 122 -9.61 3.93 -4.81
N LYS A 123 -9.27 3.99 -6.09
CA LYS A 123 -8.53 2.94 -6.78
C LYS A 123 -7.08 3.38 -6.93
N ILE A 124 -6.15 2.50 -6.53
CA ILE A 124 -4.71 2.72 -6.70
C ILE A 124 -4.18 1.69 -7.69
N GLU A 125 -3.68 2.18 -8.82
CA GLU A 125 -3.12 1.36 -9.90
C GLU A 125 -1.59 1.38 -9.80
N LYS A 126 -1.04 0.31 -9.23
CA LYS A 126 0.40 0.07 -9.09
C LYS A 126 0.66 -1.42 -8.88
N GLU A 127 1.66 -1.94 -9.52
CA GLU A 127 2.13 -3.29 -9.26
C GLU A 127 2.52 -3.46 -7.78
N TYR A 128 2.06 -4.54 -7.16
CA TYR A 128 2.19 -4.83 -5.72
C TYR A 128 1.47 -3.86 -4.77
N ALA A 129 0.52 -3.05 -5.26
CA ALA A 129 -0.24 -2.16 -4.36
C ALA A 129 -0.98 -2.94 -3.26
N TYR A 130 -1.56 -4.09 -3.60
CA TYR A 130 -2.22 -4.95 -2.61
C TYR A 130 -1.23 -5.53 -1.59
N GLY A 131 -0.10 -6.03 -2.04
CA GLY A 131 0.94 -6.55 -1.17
C GLY A 131 1.41 -5.54 -0.12
N TRP A 132 1.54 -4.27 -0.52
CA TRP A 132 1.92 -3.17 0.38
C TRP A 132 0.82 -2.78 1.35
N LEU A 133 -0.43 -2.72 0.91
CA LEU A 133 -1.52 -2.09 1.67
C LEU A 133 -2.50 -3.08 2.32
N LYS A 134 -2.47 -4.38 2.00
CA LYS A 134 -3.39 -5.38 2.57
C LYS A 134 -3.41 -5.42 4.11
N ARG A 135 -2.31 -5.06 4.75
CA ARG A 135 -2.17 -5.03 6.22
C ARG A 135 -2.72 -3.76 6.86
N GLU A 136 -3.07 -2.76 6.06
CA GLU A 136 -3.72 -1.53 6.52
C GLU A 136 -5.22 -1.72 6.77
N SER A 137 -5.82 -2.83 6.32
CA SER A 137 -7.22 -3.14 6.60
C SER A 137 -7.44 -3.29 8.10
N GLY A 138 -8.38 -2.51 8.64
CA GLY A 138 -8.71 -2.53 10.07
C GLY A 138 -9.18 -1.18 10.61
N ILE A 139 -9.15 -1.04 11.91
CA ILE A 139 -9.56 0.17 12.62
C ILE A 139 -8.35 1.02 12.98
N HIS A 140 -8.35 2.24 12.48
CA HIS A 140 -7.31 3.24 12.71
C HIS A 140 -7.75 4.22 13.79
N ARG A 141 -6.93 4.38 14.82
CA ARG A 141 -7.23 5.22 15.98
C ARG A 141 -6.43 6.51 15.93
N LEU A 142 -7.10 7.65 16.11
CA LEU A 142 -6.47 8.94 16.33
C LEU A 142 -6.71 9.39 17.76
N VAL A 143 -5.67 9.89 18.41
CA VAL A 143 -5.78 10.55 19.73
C VAL A 143 -5.06 11.88 19.64
N ARG A 144 -5.83 12.97 19.72
CA ARG A 144 -5.29 14.34 19.69
C ARG A 144 -6.17 15.31 20.48
N ILE A 145 -5.71 16.52 20.70
CA ILE A 145 -6.57 17.64 21.10
C ILE A 145 -7.43 18.01 19.88
N SER A 146 -8.75 17.97 20.03
CA SER A 146 -9.66 18.22 18.92
C SER A 146 -9.69 19.71 18.55
N PRO A 147 -9.51 20.05 17.25
CA PRO A 147 -9.71 21.42 16.76
C PRO A 147 -11.18 21.84 16.72
N PHE A 148 -12.12 20.90 16.88
CA PHE A 148 -13.57 21.13 16.87
C PHE A 148 -14.15 21.29 18.28
N ASP A 149 -13.36 21.05 19.34
CA ASP A 149 -13.76 21.21 20.73
C ASP A 149 -13.23 22.53 21.29
N SER A 150 -14.14 23.46 21.60
CA SER A 150 -13.79 24.74 22.22
C SER A 150 -13.10 24.60 23.58
N GLY A 151 -13.28 23.46 24.27
CA GLY A 151 -12.61 23.12 25.52
C GLY A 151 -11.20 22.60 25.38
N ALA A 152 -10.66 22.49 24.16
CA ALA A 152 -9.33 21.94 23.85
C ALA A 152 -9.04 20.60 24.54
N ARG A 153 -10.06 19.75 24.68
CA ARG A 153 -9.94 18.43 25.32
C ARG A 153 -9.35 17.41 24.37
N ARG A 154 -8.73 16.39 24.97
CA ARG A 154 -8.21 15.24 24.23
C ARG A 154 -9.34 14.30 23.83
N HIS A 155 -9.48 14.05 22.53
CA HIS A 155 -10.47 13.16 21.95
C HIS A 155 -9.82 11.92 21.34
N THR A 156 -10.60 10.86 21.28
CA THR A 156 -10.24 9.62 20.56
C THR A 156 -11.26 9.39 19.46
N SER A 157 -10.79 9.20 18.23
CA SER A 157 -11.62 8.97 17.06
C SER A 157 -11.14 7.75 16.29
N PHE A 158 -12.06 7.14 15.59
CA PHE A 158 -11.79 5.91 14.82
C PHE A 158 -12.21 6.08 13.37
N ALA A 159 -11.48 5.44 12.48
CA ALA A 159 -11.86 5.25 11.09
C ALA A 159 -11.55 3.80 10.69
N SER A 160 -12.37 3.21 9.85
CA SER A 160 -12.12 1.88 9.29
C SER A 160 -11.56 1.98 7.89
N ILE A 161 -10.60 1.12 7.59
CA ILE A 161 -9.99 0.98 6.27
C ILE A 161 -10.20 -0.43 5.78
N TRP A 162 -10.60 -0.56 4.51
CA TRP A 162 -10.70 -1.81 3.80
C TRP A 162 -9.90 -1.75 2.52
N VAL A 163 -9.07 -2.77 2.30
CA VAL A 163 -8.24 -2.89 1.11
C VAL A 163 -8.62 -4.16 0.37
N TYR A 164 -9.08 -4.00 -0.86
CA TYR A 164 -9.47 -5.12 -1.73
C TYR A 164 -8.57 -5.17 -2.94
N PRO A 165 -8.12 -6.35 -3.37
CA PRO A 165 -7.40 -6.48 -4.64
C PRO A 165 -8.37 -6.25 -5.81
N VAL A 166 -7.90 -5.61 -6.86
CA VAL A 166 -8.61 -5.64 -8.14
C VAL A 166 -8.43 -7.02 -8.74
N VAL A 167 -9.51 -7.78 -8.84
CA VAL A 167 -9.51 -9.14 -9.37
C VAL A 167 -9.82 -9.07 -10.86
N ASP A 168 -9.07 -9.80 -11.67
CA ASP A 168 -9.38 -9.96 -13.08
C ASP A 168 -10.64 -10.82 -13.24
N GLU A 169 -11.45 -10.56 -14.29
CA GLU A 169 -12.69 -11.29 -14.59
C GLU A 169 -12.49 -12.80 -14.82
N ASN A 170 -11.26 -13.27 -14.84
CA ASN A 170 -10.88 -14.67 -15.06
C ASN A 170 -11.03 -15.58 -13.82
N ILE A 171 -11.39 -15.05 -12.66
CA ILE A 171 -11.65 -15.87 -11.47
C ILE A 171 -13.09 -16.39 -11.54
N ASN A 172 -13.27 -17.55 -12.13
CA ASN A 172 -14.55 -18.24 -12.12
C ASN A 172 -14.68 -19.03 -10.80
N ILE A 173 -15.49 -18.52 -9.88
CA ILE A 173 -15.80 -19.21 -8.63
C ILE A 173 -17.08 -20.01 -8.85
N GLU A 174 -16.96 -21.33 -8.90
CA GLU A 174 -18.11 -22.22 -8.94
C GLU A 174 -18.71 -22.36 -7.54
N ILE A 175 -19.85 -21.70 -7.31
CA ILE A 175 -20.60 -21.83 -6.05
C ILE A 175 -21.52 -23.05 -6.18
N LYS A 176 -21.29 -24.07 -5.36
CA LYS A 176 -22.12 -25.29 -5.32
C LYS A 176 -23.23 -25.13 -4.28
N GLU A 177 -24.41 -25.69 -4.55
CA GLU A 177 -25.55 -25.63 -3.61
C GLU A 177 -25.20 -26.13 -2.20
N LYS A 178 -24.28 -27.11 -2.09
CA LYS A 178 -23.79 -27.62 -0.80
C LYS A 178 -22.98 -26.61 0.02
N ASP A 179 -22.45 -25.54 -0.63
CA ASP A 179 -21.65 -24.52 -0.02
C ASP A 179 -22.51 -23.33 0.47
N LEU A 180 -23.85 -23.41 0.18
CA LEU A 180 -24.84 -22.39 0.56
C LEU A 180 -25.70 -22.91 1.70
N ARG A 181 -25.89 -22.09 2.72
CA ARG A 181 -26.95 -22.24 3.71
C ARG A 181 -28.01 -21.17 3.46
N ILE A 182 -29.22 -21.60 3.14
CA ILE A 182 -30.33 -20.68 2.86
C ILE A 182 -31.28 -20.73 4.06
N ASP A 183 -31.30 -19.68 4.86
CA ASP A 183 -32.27 -19.51 5.95
C ASP A 183 -33.38 -18.55 5.49
N THR A 184 -34.62 -19.05 5.46
CA THR A 184 -35.78 -18.24 5.13
C THR A 184 -36.56 -17.83 6.38
N TYR A 185 -36.92 -16.57 6.48
CA TYR A 185 -37.73 -16.03 7.58
C TYR A 185 -38.82 -15.12 7.04
N ARG A 186 -39.93 -15.02 7.78
CA ARG A 186 -41.00 -14.12 7.42
C ARG A 186 -40.58 -12.67 7.70
N SER A 187 -40.86 -11.79 6.76
CA SER A 187 -40.75 -10.34 7.01
C SER A 187 -41.75 -9.99 8.13
N SER A 188 -41.22 -9.45 9.22
CA SER A 188 -42.01 -8.98 10.36
C SER A 188 -42.52 -7.55 10.16
N GLY A 189 -43.00 -7.27 8.97
CA GLY A 189 -43.74 -6.04 8.66
C GLY A 189 -45.24 -6.24 8.98
N ALA A 190 -45.78 -5.38 9.82
CA ALA A 190 -47.22 -5.31 10.03
C ALA A 190 -47.94 -4.77 8.81
#